data_927d4b6897dbc410c9d6945b92677b8a
#
_entry.id   927d4b6897dbc410c9d6945b92677b8a
#
_cell.length_a   1.000
_cell.length_b   1.000
_cell.length_c   1.000
_cell.angle_alpha   90.00
_cell.angle_beta   90.00
_cell.angle_gamma   90.00
#
_symmetry.space_group_name_H-M   'P 1'
#
loop_
_entity.id
_entity.type
_entity.pdbx_description
1 polymer ?
#
loop_
_entity_poly.entity_id
_entity_poly.type
_entity_poly.pdbx_seq_one_letter_code
_entity_poly.pdbx_strand_id
1 'polypeptide(L)'
;MRDEMNSSSEQSRLKSLAEFRFQMRKFLNFSEIASERCGIPAQQYQLMQVIAAMPEDQQASITYLAERMILRHNSTVELVDRAERAGLVARESDPKDMRRSLVHLTSEGELILNRLVAEHLSELAPRCDHLIRALRELQSAGESQPKP
;
A
#
# COMPACT_ATOMS: atom_id res chain seq x y z
N MET A 1 -3.41 40.43 17.05
CA MET A 1 -3.59 39.32 18.02
C MET A 1 -4.44 38.17 17.49
N ARG A 2 -5.63 38.40 16.90
CA ARG A 2 -6.41 37.30 16.27
C ARG A 2 -5.74 36.75 15.00
N ASP A 3 -5.14 37.57 14.16
CA ASP A 3 -4.45 37.14 12.92
C ASP A 3 -3.15 36.36 13.19
N GLU A 4 -2.41 36.72 14.23
CA GLU A 4 -1.18 36.03 14.62
C GLU A 4 -1.46 34.66 15.23
N MET A 5 -2.54 34.51 16.00
CA MET A 5 -2.98 33.20 16.52
C MET A 5 -3.47 32.25 15.41
N ASN A 6 -4.16 32.81 14.39
CA ASN A 6 -4.63 32.01 13.24
C ASN A 6 -3.45 31.54 12.39
N SER A 7 -2.49 32.42 12.12
CA SER A 7 -1.25 32.09 11.38
C SER A 7 -0.42 31.02 12.09
N SER A 8 -0.31 31.06 13.42
CA SER A 8 0.42 30.05 14.20
C SER A 8 -0.27 28.68 14.14
N SER A 9 -1.60 28.64 14.18
CA SER A 9 -2.40 27.41 14.05
C SER A 9 -2.27 26.79 12.66
N GLU A 10 -2.35 27.61 11.61
CA GLU A 10 -2.20 27.17 10.22
C GLU A 10 -0.78 26.62 9.96
N GLN A 11 0.25 27.30 10.48
CA GLN A 11 1.63 26.85 10.38
C GLN A 11 1.85 25.51 11.09
N SER A 12 1.22 25.30 12.24
CA SER A 12 1.28 24.02 12.96
C SER A 12 0.66 22.87 12.17
N ARG A 13 -0.52 23.11 11.57
CA ARG A 13 -1.19 22.12 10.71
C ARG A 13 -0.36 21.73 9.48
N LEU A 14 0.24 22.74 8.84
CA LEU A 14 1.12 22.53 7.70
C LEU A 14 2.32 21.66 8.08
N LYS A 15 2.96 21.95 9.21
CA LYS A 15 4.08 21.15 9.75
C LYS A 15 3.68 19.69 9.99
N SER A 16 2.54 19.46 10.64
CA SER A 16 2.06 18.10 10.93
C SER A 16 1.79 17.32 9.64
N LEU A 17 1.17 17.93 8.65
CA LEU A 17 0.91 17.31 7.35
C LEU A 17 2.21 17.02 6.58
N ALA A 18 3.15 17.95 6.59
CA ALA A 18 4.44 17.78 5.94
C ALA A 18 5.26 16.65 6.57
N GLU A 19 5.26 16.55 7.90
CA GLU A 19 5.94 15.48 8.63
C GLU A 19 5.33 14.11 8.33
N PHE A 20 4.01 13.98 8.36
CA PHE A 20 3.33 12.75 7.98
C PHE A 20 3.70 12.30 6.56
N ARG A 21 3.63 13.22 5.59
CA ARG A 21 4.03 12.92 4.20
C ARG A 21 5.50 12.52 4.08
N PHE A 22 6.38 13.13 4.88
CA PHE A 22 7.79 12.76 4.91
C PHE A 22 7.99 11.33 5.41
N GLN A 23 7.33 10.94 6.49
CA GLN A 23 7.38 9.57 7.01
C GLN A 23 6.83 8.55 6.00
N MET A 24 5.73 8.87 5.33
CA MET A 24 5.17 8.03 4.26
C MET A 24 6.16 7.87 3.08
N ARG A 25 6.79 8.95 2.63
CA ARG A 25 7.80 8.87 1.56
C ARG A 25 9.01 8.02 1.96
N LYS A 26 9.47 8.13 3.21
CA LYS A 26 10.57 7.28 3.72
C LYS A 26 10.21 5.80 3.64
N PHE A 27 9.01 5.44 4.07
CA PHE A 27 8.55 4.05 4.01
C PHE A 27 8.42 3.55 2.57
N LEU A 28 7.77 4.33 1.69
CA LEU A 28 7.59 3.96 0.29
C LEU A 28 8.92 3.82 -0.46
N ASN A 29 9.87 4.71 -0.21
CA ASN A 29 11.21 4.64 -0.78
C ASN A 29 11.96 3.38 -0.31
N PHE A 30 11.87 3.05 0.96
CA PHE A 30 12.42 1.78 1.47
C PHE A 30 11.78 0.58 0.79
N SER A 31 10.46 0.57 0.67
CA SER A 31 9.69 -0.51 0.04
C SER A 31 10.12 -0.73 -1.42
N GLU A 32 10.31 0.36 -2.18
CA GLU A 32 10.78 0.30 -3.56
C GLU A 32 12.19 -0.30 -3.66
N ILE A 33 13.14 0.20 -2.86
CA ILE A 33 14.52 -0.31 -2.83
C ILE A 33 14.57 -1.79 -2.43
N ALA A 34 13.79 -2.20 -1.43
CA ALA A 34 13.75 -3.60 -0.96
C ALA A 34 13.23 -4.53 -2.05
N SER A 35 12.17 -4.13 -2.76
CA SER A 35 11.60 -4.90 -3.87
C SER A 35 12.58 -5.03 -5.03
N GLU A 36 13.23 -3.93 -5.41
CA GLU A 36 14.22 -3.90 -6.50
C GLU A 36 15.43 -4.80 -6.21
N ARG A 37 15.89 -4.86 -4.97
CA ARG A 37 16.96 -5.80 -4.55
C ARG A 37 16.59 -7.26 -4.75
N CYS A 38 15.31 -7.59 -4.69
CA CYS A 38 14.77 -8.91 -5.01
C CYS A 38 14.48 -9.10 -6.50
N GLY A 39 14.79 -8.11 -7.34
CA GLY A 39 14.51 -8.13 -8.78
C GLY A 39 13.03 -7.95 -9.13
N ILE A 40 12.24 -7.39 -8.22
CA ILE A 40 10.78 -7.26 -8.36
C ILE A 40 10.38 -5.80 -8.28
N PRO A 41 9.64 -5.28 -9.28
CA PRO A 41 9.04 -3.94 -9.20
C PRO A 41 8.10 -3.82 -8.01
N ALA A 42 8.10 -2.66 -7.33
CA ALA A 42 7.29 -2.42 -6.14
C ALA A 42 5.79 -2.69 -6.34
N GLN A 43 5.24 -2.40 -7.51
CA GLN A 43 3.84 -2.69 -7.82
C GLN A 43 3.53 -4.20 -7.85
N GLN A 44 4.45 -5.02 -8.33
CA GLN A 44 4.28 -6.49 -8.31
C GLN A 44 4.32 -7.02 -6.87
N TYR A 45 5.20 -6.49 -6.03
CA TYR A 45 5.22 -6.81 -4.61
C TYR A 45 3.90 -6.43 -3.92
N GLN A 46 3.39 -5.22 -4.16
CA GLN A 46 2.10 -4.78 -3.62
C GLN A 46 0.94 -5.65 -4.10
N LEU A 47 0.93 -6.06 -5.37
CA LEU A 47 -0.05 -6.99 -5.91
C LEU A 47 -0.03 -8.32 -5.15
N MET A 48 1.16 -8.89 -4.93
CA MET A 48 1.31 -10.14 -4.17
C MET A 48 0.77 -10.00 -2.74
N GLN A 49 1.02 -8.86 -2.08
CA GLN A 49 0.46 -8.58 -0.75
C GLN A 49 -1.07 -8.57 -0.75
N VAL A 50 -1.68 -7.91 -1.73
CA VAL A 50 -3.14 -7.84 -1.85
C VAL A 50 -3.75 -9.23 -2.06
N ILE A 51 -3.12 -10.07 -2.87
CA ILE A 51 -3.58 -11.44 -3.10
C ILE A 51 -3.45 -12.27 -1.82
N ALA A 52 -2.30 -12.23 -1.16
CA ALA A 52 -2.02 -13.03 0.04
C ALA A 52 -2.85 -12.62 1.27
N ALA A 53 -3.15 -11.32 1.40
CA ALA A 53 -3.89 -10.77 2.53
C ALA A 53 -5.42 -10.72 2.28
N MET A 54 -5.88 -11.33 1.22
CA MET A 54 -7.30 -11.33 0.85
C MET A 54 -8.14 -12.07 1.90
N PRO A 55 -9.28 -11.50 2.35
CA PRO A 55 -10.21 -12.20 3.24
C PRO A 55 -10.77 -13.47 2.60
N GLU A 56 -11.10 -14.45 3.43
CA GLU A 56 -11.60 -15.77 2.97
C GLU A 56 -12.93 -15.70 2.19
N ASP A 57 -13.75 -14.67 2.45
CA ASP A 57 -15.02 -14.41 1.76
C ASP A 57 -14.87 -13.68 0.42
N GLN A 58 -13.64 -13.33 0.02
CA GLN A 58 -13.33 -12.63 -1.22
C GLN A 58 -12.63 -13.54 -2.22
N GLN A 59 -12.56 -13.07 -3.46
CA GLN A 59 -11.84 -13.74 -4.54
C GLN A 59 -10.94 -12.72 -5.25
N ALA A 60 -9.71 -13.13 -5.58
CA ALA A 60 -8.73 -12.28 -6.25
C ALA A 60 -9.05 -12.11 -7.75
N SER A 61 -10.23 -11.60 -8.05
CA SER A 61 -10.61 -11.16 -9.39
C SER A 61 -9.90 -9.88 -9.79
N ILE A 62 -9.80 -9.60 -11.08
CA ILE A 62 -9.22 -8.33 -11.57
C ILE A 62 -9.94 -7.11 -10.96
N THR A 63 -11.26 -7.16 -10.80
CA THR A 63 -12.05 -6.08 -10.18
C THR A 63 -11.63 -5.85 -8.73
N TYR A 64 -11.53 -6.90 -7.94
CA TYR A 64 -11.06 -6.81 -6.55
C TYR A 64 -9.63 -6.26 -6.46
N LEU A 65 -8.72 -6.75 -7.29
CA LEU A 65 -7.34 -6.30 -7.32
C LEU A 65 -7.22 -4.83 -7.74
N ALA A 66 -7.99 -4.39 -8.74
CA ALA A 66 -8.03 -3.00 -9.18
C ALA A 66 -8.48 -2.05 -8.07
N GLU A 67 -9.51 -2.43 -7.34
CA GLU A 67 -10.01 -1.67 -6.19
C GLU A 67 -8.95 -1.55 -5.08
N ARG A 68 -8.36 -2.67 -4.69
CA ARG A 68 -7.35 -2.71 -3.62
C ARG A 68 -6.02 -2.02 -3.98
N MET A 69 -5.65 -2.07 -5.25
CA MET A 69 -4.46 -1.40 -5.79
C MET A 69 -4.71 0.07 -6.17
N ILE A 70 -5.96 0.52 -6.14
CA ILE A 70 -6.37 1.88 -6.60
C ILE A 70 -5.91 2.12 -8.05
N LEU A 71 -6.11 1.12 -8.90
CA LEU A 71 -5.75 1.14 -10.31
C LEU A 71 -6.99 1.00 -11.19
N ARG A 72 -6.88 1.46 -12.44
CA ARG A 72 -7.87 1.16 -13.47
C ARG A 72 -7.83 -0.31 -13.85
N HIS A 73 -8.95 -0.85 -14.30
CA HIS A 73 -9.08 -2.26 -14.68
C HIS A 73 -7.97 -2.70 -15.67
N ASN A 74 -7.79 -1.96 -16.76
CA ASN A 74 -6.76 -2.30 -17.75
C ASN A 74 -5.34 -2.26 -17.20
N SER A 75 -5.01 -1.27 -16.35
CA SER A 75 -3.70 -1.19 -15.70
C SER A 75 -3.46 -2.37 -14.75
N THR A 76 -4.53 -2.86 -14.11
CA THR A 76 -4.47 -4.05 -13.25
C THR A 76 -4.25 -5.31 -14.07
N VAL A 77 -4.93 -5.46 -15.21
CA VAL A 77 -4.68 -6.57 -16.14
C VAL A 77 -3.21 -6.60 -16.57
N GLU A 78 -2.67 -5.46 -17.00
CA GLU A 78 -1.26 -5.36 -17.41
C GLU A 78 -0.28 -5.68 -16.27
N LEU A 79 -0.61 -5.26 -15.03
CA LEU A 79 0.20 -5.56 -13.85
C LEU A 79 0.20 -7.07 -13.56
N VAL A 80 -0.97 -7.71 -13.60
CA VAL A 80 -1.10 -9.17 -13.43
C VAL A 80 -0.37 -9.91 -14.55
N ASP A 81 -0.45 -9.46 -15.82
CA ASP A 81 0.29 -10.03 -16.94
C ASP A 81 1.81 -10.01 -16.71
N ARG A 82 2.33 -8.90 -16.18
CA ARG A 82 3.75 -8.78 -15.86
C ARG A 82 4.16 -9.71 -14.70
N ALA A 83 3.34 -9.78 -13.65
CA ALA A 83 3.59 -10.63 -12.51
C ALA A 83 3.52 -12.13 -12.89
N GLU A 84 2.61 -12.51 -13.78
CA GLU A 84 2.48 -13.88 -14.30
C GLU A 84 3.68 -14.25 -15.17
N ARG A 85 4.11 -13.37 -16.06
CA ARG A 85 5.36 -13.58 -16.84
C ARG A 85 6.61 -13.68 -15.97
N ALA A 86 6.62 -13.00 -14.83
CA ALA A 86 7.70 -13.12 -13.85
C ALA A 86 7.61 -14.38 -12.97
N GLY A 87 6.56 -15.22 -13.15
CA GLY A 87 6.37 -16.43 -12.38
C GLY A 87 5.90 -16.25 -10.94
N LEU A 88 5.41 -15.06 -10.59
CA LEU A 88 5.01 -14.69 -9.22
C LEU A 88 3.56 -15.05 -8.91
N VAL A 89 2.71 -14.98 -9.93
CA VAL A 89 1.27 -15.27 -9.85
C VAL A 89 0.86 -16.16 -11.03
N ALA A 90 -0.29 -16.80 -10.90
CA ALA A 90 -0.93 -17.55 -11.96
C ALA A 90 -2.43 -17.23 -11.99
N ARG A 91 -3.04 -17.39 -13.17
CA ARG A 91 -4.48 -17.24 -13.38
C ARG A 91 -5.15 -18.60 -13.48
N GLU A 92 -6.36 -18.65 -12.98
CA GLU A 92 -7.30 -19.75 -13.23
C GLU A 92 -8.68 -19.18 -13.56
N SER A 93 -9.51 -19.97 -14.27
CA SER A 93 -10.87 -19.59 -14.54
C SER A 93 -11.71 -19.68 -13.26
N ASP A 94 -12.57 -18.70 -13.03
CA ASP A 94 -13.52 -18.76 -11.93
C ASP A 94 -14.55 -19.88 -12.19
N PRO A 95 -14.67 -20.89 -11.30
CA PRO A 95 -15.64 -21.96 -11.47
C PRO A 95 -17.10 -21.49 -11.53
N LYS A 96 -17.40 -20.32 -10.95
CA LYS A 96 -18.75 -19.74 -10.91
C LYS A 96 -19.05 -18.85 -12.13
N ASP A 97 -18.03 -18.29 -12.74
CA ASP A 97 -18.14 -17.45 -13.94
C ASP A 97 -16.88 -17.57 -14.80
N MET A 98 -16.95 -18.41 -15.82
CA MET A 98 -15.83 -18.70 -16.74
C MET A 98 -15.32 -17.47 -17.52
N ARG A 99 -16.00 -16.33 -17.46
CA ARG A 99 -15.54 -15.06 -18.05
C ARG A 99 -14.55 -14.33 -17.15
N ARG A 100 -14.47 -14.75 -15.87
CA ARG A 100 -13.60 -14.14 -14.86
C ARG A 100 -12.36 -15.00 -14.67
N SER A 101 -11.24 -14.32 -14.46
CA SER A 101 -10.01 -14.95 -14.01
C SER A 101 -9.79 -14.63 -12.54
N LEU A 102 -9.39 -15.64 -11.79
CA LEU A 102 -8.91 -15.52 -10.41
C LEU A 102 -7.39 -15.62 -10.41
N VAL A 103 -6.74 -14.80 -9.59
CA VAL A 103 -5.28 -14.73 -9.51
C VAL A 103 -4.83 -15.29 -8.17
N HIS A 104 -3.82 -16.13 -8.18
CA HIS A 104 -3.22 -16.71 -6.97
C HIS A 104 -1.70 -16.62 -7.04
N LEU A 105 -1.04 -16.69 -5.89
CA LEU A 105 0.41 -16.74 -5.82
C LEU A 105 0.92 -18.09 -6.29
N THR A 106 2.06 -18.09 -6.97
CA THR A 106 2.86 -19.30 -7.17
C THR A 106 3.70 -19.58 -5.92
N SER A 107 4.28 -20.79 -5.81
CA SER A 107 5.22 -21.09 -4.72
C SER A 107 6.42 -20.16 -4.70
N GLU A 108 6.90 -19.73 -5.87
CA GLU A 108 7.98 -18.74 -5.98
C GLU A 108 7.52 -17.37 -5.48
N GLY A 109 6.31 -16.94 -5.87
CA GLY A 109 5.71 -15.70 -5.38
C GLY A 109 5.55 -15.68 -3.86
N GLU A 110 5.12 -16.78 -3.26
CA GLU A 110 5.00 -16.91 -1.79
C GLU A 110 6.35 -16.80 -1.08
N LEU A 111 7.39 -17.44 -1.60
CA LEU A 111 8.74 -17.36 -1.02
C LEU A 111 9.28 -15.94 -1.03
N ILE A 112 9.16 -15.25 -2.16
CA ILE A 112 9.62 -13.88 -2.31
C ILE A 112 8.80 -12.92 -1.44
N LEU A 113 7.47 -13.09 -1.42
CA LEU A 113 6.58 -12.28 -0.59
C LEU A 113 6.95 -12.40 0.89
N ASN A 114 7.12 -13.61 1.40
CA ASN A 114 7.47 -13.85 2.81
C ASN A 114 8.79 -13.19 3.20
N ARG A 115 9.78 -13.23 2.33
CA ARG A 115 11.07 -12.57 2.54
C ARG A 115 10.89 -11.05 2.61
N LEU A 116 10.18 -10.46 1.64
CA LEU A 116 9.95 -9.00 1.59
C LEU A 116 9.10 -8.52 2.76
N VAL A 117 8.10 -9.29 3.19
CA VAL A 117 7.29 -8.96 4.37
C VAL A 117 8.16 -8.90 5.62
N ALA A 118 9.06 -9.85 5.82
CA ALA A 118 9.97 -9.85 6.96
C ALA A 118 10.90 -8.62 6.97
N GLU A 119 11.46 -8.26 5.81
CA GLU A 119 12.29 -7.06 5.66
C GLU A 119 11.49 -5.76 5.94
N HIS A 120 10.25 -5.67 5.44
CA HIS A 120 9.39 -4.51 5.67
C HIS A 120 8.97 -4.36 7.13
N LEU A 121 8.62 -5.45 7.79
CA LEU A 121 8.31 -5.41 9.23
C LEU A 121 9.51 -4.99 10.07
N SER A 122 10.70 -5.49 9.75
CA SER A 122 11.94 -5.11 10.43
C SER A 122 12.26 -3.62 10.27
N GLU A 123 11.99 -3.03 9.11
CA GLU A 123 12.20 -1.60 8.85
C GLU A 123 11.11 -0.72 9.45
N LEU A 124 9.86 -1.17 9.41
CA LEU A 124 8.71 -0.38 9.85
C LEU A 124 8.58 -0.35 11.38
N ALA A 125 8.83 -1.47 12.06
CA ALA A 125 8.63 -1.59 13.50
C ALA A 125 9.34 -0.49 14.34
N PRO A 126 10.62 -0.16 14.08
CA PRO A 126 11.31 0.91 14.81
C PRO A 126 10.75 2.32 14.53
N ARG A 127 9.99 2.48 13.43
CA ARG A 127 9.41 3.77 13.00
C ARG A 127 7.96 3.96 13.39
N CYS A 128 7.32 2.93 13.96
CA CYS A 128 5.91 3.00 14.33
C CYS A 128 5.59 4.18 15.24
N ASP A 129 6.42 4.45 16.24
CA ASP A 129 6.20 5.55 17.18
C ASP A 129 6.21 6.92 16.50
N HIS A 130 7.07 7.12 15.51
CA HIS A 130 7.10 8.36 14.72
C HIS A 130 5.84 8.52 13.85
N LEU A 131 5.40 7.43 13.22
CA LEU A 131 4.16 7.42 12.42
C LEU A 131 2.93 7.65 13.29
N ILE A 132 2.84 6.99 14.44
CA ILE A 132 1.73 7.15 15.39
C ILE A 132 1.68 8.60 15.89
N ARG A 133 2.83 9.19 16.22
CA ARG A 133 2.90 10.59 16.65
C ARG A 133 2.42 11.53 15.55
N ALA A 134 2.92 11.37 14.34
CA ALA A 134 2.52 12.20 13.19
C ALA A 134 1.01 12.10 12.91
N LEU A 135 0.43 10.91 12.99
CA LEU A 135 -1.01 10.70 12.85
C LEU A 135 -1.83 11.36 13.96
N ARG A 136 -1.38 11.26 15.21
CA ARG A 136 -2.05 11.93 16.36
C ARG A 136 -2.03 13.46 16.24
N GLU A 137 -0.91 14.02 15.80
CA GLU A 137 -0.79 15.46 15.54
C GLU A 137 -1.75 15.92 14.44
N LEU A 138 -1.90 15.14 13.34
CA LEU A 138 -2.87 15.43 12.30
C LEU A 138 -4.31 15.34 12.79
N GLN A 139 -4.64 14.35 13.61
CA GLN A 139 -5.97 14.18 14.21
C GLN A 139 -6.32 15.39 15.06
N SER A 140 -5.44 15.79 15.98
CA SER A 140 -5.63 16.98 16.83
C SER A 140 -5.76 18.26 16.03
N ALA A 141 -4.99 18.41 14.95
CA ALA A 141 -5.08 19.57 14.06
C ALA A 141 -6.41 19.62 13.29
N GLY A 142 -6.99 18.46 12.95
CA GLY A 142 -8.29 18.35 12.30
C GLY A 142 -9.47 18.69 13.22
N GLU A 143 -9.42 18.28 14.49
CA GLU A 143 -10.46 18.51 15.50
C GLU A 143 -10.57 19.98 15.91
N SER A 144 -9.53 20.78 15.70
CA SER A 144 -9.49 22.21 16.01
C SER A 144 -10.20 23.09 14.96
N GLN A 145 -10.81 22.51 13.94
CA GLN A 145 -11.66 23.25 13.00
C GLN A 145 -13.09 23.37 13.53
N PRO A 146 -13.67 24.58 13.63
CA PRO A 146 -15.11 24.71 13.83
C PRO A 146 -15.82 24.05 12.63
N LYS A 147 -16.76 23.14 12.92
CA LYS A 147 -17.65 22.59 11.88
C LYS A 147 -18.36 23.76 11.18
N PRO A 148 -18.49 23.71 9.84
CA PRO A 148 -19.23 24.70 9.08
C PRO A 148 -20.69 24.80 9.50
#